data_991cbeab21a1a1cf4d8e5716f6c863bf
#
_entry.id   991cbeab21a1a1cf4d8e5716f6c863bf
#
_cell.length_a   1.000
_cell.length_b   1.000
_cell.length_c   1.000
_cell.angle_alpha   90.00
_cell.angle_beta   90.00
_cell.angle_gamma   90.00
#
_symmetry.space_group_name_H-M   'P 1'
#
loop_
_entity.id
_entity.type
_entity.pdbx_description
1 polymer ?
#
loop_
_entity_poly.entity_id
_entity_poly.type
_entity_poly.pdbx_seq_one_letter_code
_entity_poly.pdbx_strand_id
1 'polypeptide(L)'
;LYRKCGGKKYHLSTYVTSRDRKQLIDKIKGELRTIEEEFPSMEGVPEEKRLTVISTSLIEAGVDLDVCTVFRELTGLDSILQSGGRCNREGKRQGACTYIFKSEDETRTISRDEKFNLTKGIIEKYDNINSGQCIREYYDRLFFMKEYDITKNAMSSRCTDIHNIPFKQYAEEFKLIDDYT
;
A
#
# COMPACT_ATOMS: atom_id res chain seq x y z
N LEU A 1 9.50 12.14 -12.38
CA LEU A 1 8.58 12.67 -11.37
C LEU A 1 9.29 13.62 -10.41
N TYR A 2 10.32 13.17 -9.70
CA TYR A 2 11.05 13.96 -8.69
C TYR A 2 11.50 15.34 -9.18
N ARG A 3 11.97 15.45 -10.42
CA ARG A 3 12.42 16.73 -11.01
C ARG A 3 11.25 17.67 -11.38
N LYS A 4 10.05 17.15 -11.59
CA LYS A 4 8.87 17.90 -12.04
C LYS A 4 8.00 18.44 -10.90
N CYS A 5 8.17 17.93 -9.67
CA CYS A 5 7.42 18.44 -8.52
C CYS A 5 8.06 19.73 -8.01
N GLY A 6 7.24 20.72 -7.63
CA GLY A 6 7.67 21.92 -6.92
C GLY A 6 7.89 21.68 -5.42
N GLY A 7 8.35 22.70 -4.72
CA GLY A 7 8.51 22.67 -3.26
C GLY A 7 9.60 21.73 -2.74
N LYS A 8 9.50 21.39 -1.47
CA LYS A 8 10.42 20.44 -0.81
C LYS A 8 10.10 19.01 -1.20
N LYS A 9 11.14 18.19 -1.39
CA LYS A 9 11.02 16.83 -1.88
C LYS A 9 11.81 15.86 -1.04
N TYR A 10 11.17 14.75 -0.70
CA TYR A 10 11.80 13.64 0.01
C TYR A 10 11.61 12.34 -0.76
N HIS A 11 12.62 11.47 -0.67
CA HIS A 11 12.55 10.13 -1.23
C HIS A 11 12.71 9.08 -0.12
N LEU A 12 11.73 8.20 -0.01
CA LEU A 12 11.70 7.09 0.94
C LEU A 12 11.75 5.77 0.17
N SER A 13 12.80 4.98 0.38
CA SER A 13 12.92 3.65 -0.20
C SER A 13 13.67 2.71 0.72
N THR A 14 13.64 1.42 0.41
CA THR A 14 14.39 0.39 1.14
C THR A 14 15.90 0.56 1.03
N TYR A 15 16.39 1.30 0.04
CA TYR A 15 17.82 1.63 -0.09
C TYR A 15 18.34 2.59 0.98
N VAL A 16 17.45 3.29 1.69
CA VAL A 16 17.82 4.14 2.83
C VAL A 16 17.99 3.27 4.06
N THR A 17 19.12 3.43 4.79
CA THR A 17 19.35 2.65 6.01
C THR A 17 18.23 2.85 7.03
N SER A 18 17.99 1.88 7.90
CA SER A 18 16.90 1.97 8.89
C SER A 18 17.04 3.20 9.82
N ARG A 19 18.28 3.55 10.18
CA ARG A 19 18.59 4.73 11.01
C ARG A 19 18.25 6.02 10.28
N ASP A 20 18.74 6.19 9.06
CA ASP A 20 18.54 7.40 8.26
C ASP A 20 17.08 7.55 7.87
N ARG A 21 16.40 6.43 7.61
CA ARG A 21 14.97 6.38 7.33
C ARG A 21 14.14 6.92 8.49
N LYS A 22 14.44 6.50 9.73
CA LYS A 22 13.76 7.01 10.91
C LYS A 22 13.94 8.53 11.04
N GLN A 23 15.17 9.01 10.93
CA GLN A 23 15.46 10.46 11.00
C GLN A 23 14.73 11.23 9.90
N LEU A 24 14.69 10.68 8.67
CA LEU A 24 13.99 11.30 7.54
C LEU A 24 12.48 11.36 7.77
N ILE A 25 11.88 10.30 8.30
CA ILE A 25 10.45 10.27 8.64
C ILE A 25 10.12 11.29 9.71
N ASP A 26 10.93 11.37 10.77
CA ASP A 26 10.73 12.34 11.85
C ASP A 26 10.85 13.78 11.33
N LYS A 27 11.79 14.04 10.43
CA LYS A 27 11.93 15.33 9.74
C LYS A 27 10.69 15.67 8.89
N ILE A 28 10.22 14.73 8.07
CA ILE A 28 9.02 14.90 7.25
C ILE A 28 7.81 15.22 8.13
N LYS A 29 7.63 14.49 9.24
CA LYS A 29 6.55 14.73 10.20
C LYS A 29 6.61 16.14 10.80
N GLY A 30 7.80 16.59 11.18
CA GLY A 30 7.99 17.94 11.72
C GLY A 30 7.59 19.02 10.72
N GLU A 31 8.02 18.87 9.46
CA GLU A 31 7.67 19.82 8.40
C GLU A 31 6.17 19.80 8.05
N LEU A 32 5.55 18.61 8.02
CA LEU A 32 4.10 18.51 7.81
C LEU A 32 3.32 19.23 8.90
N ARG A 33 3.69 19.09 10.17
CA ARG A 33 3.06 19.81 11.28
C ARG A 33 3.18 21.31 11.13
N THR A 34 4.35 21.81 10.76
CA THR A 34 4.56 23.26 10.52
C THR A 34 3.66 23.78 9.40
N ILE A 35 3.50 23.01 8.33
CA ILE A 35 2.59 23.38 7.22
C ILE A 35 1.14 23.37 7.71
N GLU A 36 0.74 22.38 8.50
CA GLU A 36 -0.62 22.28 9.05
C GLU A 36 -0.96 23.41 10.01
N GLU A 37 0.00 23.82 10.86
CA GLU A 37 -0.17 24.94 11.78
C GLU A 37 -0.33 26.27 11.03
N GLU A 38 0.39 26.44 9.91
CA GLU A 38 0.32 27.64 9.09
C GLU A 38 -0.89 27.63 8.13
N PHE A 39 -1.27 26.44 7.63
CA PHE A 39 -2.37 26.26 6.69
C PHE A 39 -3.31 25.13 7.15
N PRO A 40 -4.17 25.36 8.15
CA PRO A 40 -5.00 24.30 8.74
C PRO A 40 -5.97 23.62 7.75
N SER A 41 -6.46 24.36 6.75
CA SER A 41 -7.30 23.80 5.67
C SER A 41 -6.50 23.08 4.59
N MET A 42 -5.16 23.24 4.59
CA MET A 42 -4.26 22.80 3.51
C MET A 42 -4.59 23.42 2.13
N GLU A 43 -5.50 24.39 2.08
CA GLU A 43 -5.82 25.15 0.88
C GLU A 43 -4.88 26.35 0.75
N GLY A 44 -4.55 26.71 -0.51
CA GLY A 44 -3.72 27.88 -0.79
C GLY A 44 -2.25 27.75 -0.38
N VAL A 45 -1.76 26.54 -0.01
CA VAL A 45 -0.35 26.34 0.31
C VAL A 45 0.52 26.74 -0.89
N PRO A 46 1.41 27.74 -0.75
CA PRO A 46 2.30 28.18 -1.83
C PRO A 46 3.19 27.03 -2.30
N GLU A 47 3.56 27.03 -3.57
CA GLU A 47 4.33 25.94 -4.17
C GLU A 47 5.65 25.70 -3.44
N GLU A 48 6.36 26.74 -3.03
CA GLU A 48 7.63 26.67 -2.31
C GLU A 48 7.50 26.03 -0.91
N LYS A 49 6.30 26.07 -0.32
CA LYS A 49 6.01 25.45 0.98
C LYS A 49 5.43 24.03 0.86
N ARG A 50 5.05 23.61 -0.34
CA ARG A 50 4.55 22.24 -0.55
C ARG A 50 5.61 21.23 -0.27
N LEU A 51 5.19 20.10 0.33
CA LEU A 51 6.04 18.98 0.64
C LEU A 51 5.59 17.77 -0.17
N THR A 52 6.49 17.19 -0.95
CA THR A 52 6.25 15.99 -1.76
C THR A 52 7.12 14.85 -1.26
N VAL A 53 6.51 13.73 -0.91
CA VAL A 53 7.20 12.50 -0.55
C VAL A 53 7.02 11.48 -1.67
N ILE A 54 8.11 11.05 -2.27
CA ILE A 54 8.12 9.97 -3.25
C ILE A 54 8.62 8.72 -2.56
N SER A 55 7.77 7.70 -2.49
CA SER A 55 8.09 6.48 -1.77
C SER A 55 7.83 5.24 -2.61
N THR A 56 8.55 4.18 -2.32
CA THR A 56 8.19 2.82 -2.71
C THR A 56 7.06 2.31 -1.80
N SER A 57 6.69 1.03 -1.92
CA SER A 57 5.73 0.36 -1.03
C SER A 57 6.09 0.41 0.47
N LEU A 58 7.28 0.90 0.79
CA LEU A 58 7.72 1.12 2.17
C LEU A 58 6.72 1.94 3.01
N ILE A 59 6.01 2.91 2.38
CA ILE A 59 5.03 3.75 3.06
C ILE A 59 3.77 2.99 3.47
N GLU A 60 3.51 1.85 2.84
CA GLU A 60 2.30 1.04 3.07
C GLU A 60 2.32 0.42 4.46
N ALA A 61 3.49 -0.06 4.91
CA ALA A 61 3.66 -0.70 6.20
C ALA A 61 4.69 0.02 7.08
N GLY A 62 4.38 0.22 8.35
CA GLY A 62 5.33 0.69 9.37
C GLY A 62 5.70 2.18 9.33
N VAL A 63 5.22 2.96 8.38
CA VAL A 63 5.44 4.42 8.32
C VAL A 63 4.15 5.14 8.71
N ASP A 64 4.24 5.91 9.79
CA ASP A 64 3.13 6.71 10.28
C ASP A 64 3.25 8.14 9.71
N LEU A 65 2.71 8.33 8.51
CA LEU A 65 2.56 9.64 7.87
C LEU A 65 1.08 9.91 7.63
N ASP A 66 0.69 11.18 7.81
CA ASP A 66 -0.64 11.68 7.47
C ASP A 66 -0.50 12.83 6.48
N VAL A 67 -1.02 12.67 5.29
CA VAL A 67 -0.91 13.63 4.19
C VAL A 67 -2.29 13.98 3.64
N CYS A 68 -2.43 15.14 3.00
CA CYS A 68 -3.71 15.55 2.43
C CYS A 68 -3.99 14.93 1.05
N THR A 69 -2.95 14.52 0.34
CA THR A 69 -3.11 13.96 -1.02
C THR A 69 -2.15 12.80 -1.23
N VAL A 70 -2.67 11.72 -1.75
CA VAL A 70 -1.90 10.54 -2.14
C VAL A 70 -2.09 10.28 -3.64
N PHE A 71 -1.01 10.04 -4.35
CA PHE A 71 -1.01 9.55 -5.71
C PHE A 71 -0.48 8.12 -5.71
N ARG A 72 -1.31 7.17 -6.14
CA ARG A 72 -0.93 5.75 -6.19
C ARG A 72 -1.09 5.20 -7.59
N GLU A 73 -0.01 4.62 -8.12
CA GLU A 73 -0.10 3.85 -9.36
C GLU A 73 -1.02 2.64 -9.17
N LEU A 74 -1.84 2.35 -10.17
CA LEU A 74 -2.76 1.21 -10.15
C LEU A 74 -1.98 -0.10 -9.96
N THR A 75 -2.34 -0.84 -8.94
CA THR A 75 -1.73 -2.11 -8.52
C THR A 75 -2.77 -2.95 -7.76
N GLY A 76 -2.37 -3.89 -6.91
CA GLY A 76 -3.30 -4.62 -6.05
C GLY A 76 -4.13 -3.70 -5.16
N LEU A 77 -5.42 -4.03 -4.96
CA LEU A 77 -6.34 -3.24 -4.14
C LEU A 77 -5.83 -3.10 -2.70
N ASP A 78 -5.21 -4.14 -2.16
CA ASP A 78 -4.57 -4.14 -0.84
C ASP A 78 -3.55 -3.00 -0.69
N SER A 79 -2.68 -2.83 -1.66
CA SER A 79 -1.67 -1.78 -1.70
C SER A 79 -2.27 -0.38 -1.89
N ILE A 80 -3.32 -0.27 -2.72
CA ILE A 80 -4.06 0.98 -2.91
C ILE A 80 -4.71 1.43 -1.60
N LEU A 81 -5.38 0.52 -0.90
CA LEU A 81 -6.05 0.82 0.37
C LEU A 81 -5.04 1.18 1.47
N GLN A 82 -3.90 0.50 1.55
CA GLN A 82 -2.84 0.81 2.51
C GLN A 82 -2.22 2.18 2.26
N SER A 83 -1.97 2.53 1.00
CA SER A 83 -1.47 3.86 0.62
C SER A 83 -2.52 4.93 0.87
N GLY A 84 -3.78 4.67 0.51
CA GLY A 84 -4.93 5.55 0.76
C GLY A 84 -5.16 5.80 2.24
N GLY A 85 -4.90 4.83 3.10
CA GLY A 85 -4.95 4.97 4.55
C GLY A 85 -3.89 5.91 5.15
N ARG A 86 -3.02 6.51 4.33
CA ARG A 86 -2.12 7.62 4.71
C ARG A 86 -2.70 8.98 4.35
N CYS A 87 -3.78 9.02 3.58
CA CYS A 87 -4.49 10.23 3.19
C CYS A 87 -5.52 10.57 4.26
N ASN A 88 -5.34 11.73 4.93
CA ASN A 88 -6.26 12.18 5.98
C ASN A 88 -6.52 11.09 7.04
N ARG A 89 -5.47 10.44 7.47
CA ARG A 89 -5.53 9.31 8.41
C ARG A 89 -6.26 9.65 9.70
N GLU A 90 -6.09 10.87 10.18
CA GLU A 90 -6.75 11.36 11.39
C GLU A 90 -8.15 11.92 11.16
N GLY A 91 -8.62 11.97 9.90
CA GLY A 91 -9.96 12.47 9.54
C GLY A 91 -10.17 13.96 9.76
N LYS A 92 -9.09 14.76 9.93
CA LYS A 92 -9.17 16.19 10.30
C LYS A 92 -9.28 17.13 9.11
N ARG A 93 -8.96 16.67 7.89
CA ARG A 93 -8.84 17.52 6.70
C ARG A 93 -10.05 17.34 5.79
N GLN A 94 -10.59 18.46 5.30
CA GLN A 94 -11.57 18.45 4.23
C GLN A 94 -10.85 18.43 2.88
N GLY A 95 -11.45 17.82 1.85
CA GLY A 95 -10.88 17.78 0.50
C GLY A 95 -9.68 16.86 0.31
N ALA A 96 -9.28 16.09 1.33
CA ALA A 96 -8.23 15.11 1.20
C ALA A 96 -8.63 14.00 0.22
N CYS A 97 -7.72 13.64 -0.70
CA CYS A 97 -8.05 12.72 -1.78
C CYS A 97 -6.90 11.80 -2.16
N THR A 98 -7.24 10.56 -2.49
CA THR A 98 -6.30 9.59 -3.07
C THR A 98 -6.59 9.43 -4.55
N TYR A 99 -5.61 9.75 -5.39
CA TYR A 99 -5.68 9.59 -6.85
C TYR A 99 -5.02 8.29 -7.27
N ILE A 100 -5.78 7.45 -7.98
CA ILE A 100 -5.26 6.24 -8.60
C ILE A 100 -4.99 6.55 -10.07
N PHE A 101 -3.76 6.30 -10.54
CA PHE A 101 -3.37 6.58 -11.92
C PHE A 101 -2.75 5.37 -12.58
N LYS A 102 -2.78 5.33 -13.91
CA LYS A 102 -2.02 4.36 -14.71
C LYS A 102 -0.78 5.03 -15.25
N SER A 103 0.37 4.34 -15.19
CA SER A 103 1.58 4.80 -15.87
C SER A 103 1.38 4.66 -17.38
N GLU A 104 1.91 5.64 -18.13
CA GLU A 104 1.98 5.57 -19.60
C GLU A 104 3.03 4.57 -20.09
N ASP A 105 3.90 4.12 -19.21
CA ASP A 105 4.99 3.19 -19.53
C ASP A 105 4.48 1.74 -19.55
N GLU A 106 3.96 1.31 -20.72
CA GLU A 106 3.43 -0.03 -20.94
C GLU A 106 4.50 -1.13 -20.82
N THR A 107 5.78 -0.77 -20.79
CA THR A 107 6.91 -1.73 -20.70
C THR A 107 7.07 -2.27 -19.26
N ARG A 108 6.45 -1.66 -18.28
CA ARG A 108 6.49 -2.16 -16.91
C ARG A 108 5.68 -3.43 -16.76
N THR A 109 6.33 -4.44 -16.24
CA THR A 109 5.81 -5.79 -15.95
C THR A 109 4.55 -5.82 -15.05
N ILE A 110 4.15 -4.67 -14.50
CA ILE A 110 2.97 -4.49 -13.63
C ILE A 110 1.66 -4.89 -14.35
N SER A 111 1.58 -4.75 -15.68
CA SER A 111 0.38 -5.12 -16.45
C SER A 111 0.10 -6.63 -16.50
N ARG A 112 1.04 -7.45 -16.03
CA ARG A 112 0.90 -8.92 -15.97
C ARG A 112 0.64 -9.46 -14.58
N ASP A 113 0.63 -8.60 -13.55
CA ASP A 113 0.32 -9.01 -12.18
C ASP A 113 -1.18 -9.33 -12.07
N GLU A 114 -1.49 -10.54 -11.57
CA GLU A 114 -2.86 -10.99 -11.32
C GLU A 114 -3.63 -10.00 -10.45
N LYS A 115 -2.98 -9.45 -9.43
CA LYS A 115 -3.55 -8.44 -8.54
C LYS A 115 -3.94 -7.17 -9.27
N PHE A 116 -3.14 -6.71 -10.23
CA PHE A 116 -3.45 -5.55 -11.06
C PHE A 116 -4.72 -5.76 -11.88
N ASN A 117 -4.81 -6.90 -12.60
CA ASN A 117 -5.95 -7.21 -13.44
C ASN A 117 -7.24 -7.39 -12.63
N LEU A 118 -7.12 -8.06 -11.47
CA LEU A 118 -8.23 -8.22 -10.53
C LEU A 118 -8.73 -6.86 -10.02
N THR A 119 -7.82 -5.99 -9.59
CA THR A 119 -8.15 -4.65 -9.08
C THR A 119 -8.82 -3.80 -10.15
N LYS A 120 -8.34 -3.85 -11.39
CA LYS A 120 -8.94 -3.12 -12.51
C LYS A 120 -10.41 -3.49 -12.69
N GLY A 121 -10.73 -4.78 -12.73
CA GLY A 121 -12.12 -5.24 -12.86
C GLY A 121 -13.00 -4.87 -11.65
N ILE A 122 -12.41 -4.81 -10.45
CA ILE A 122 -13.14 -4.45 -9.24
C ILE A 122 -13.43 -2.93 -9.20
N ILE A 123 -12.47 -2.08 -9.54
CA ILE A 123 -12.67 -0.62 -9.57
C ILE A 123 -13.76 -0.23 -10.58
N GLU A 124 -13.88 -0.93 -11.69
CA GLU A 124 -14.94 -0.70 -12.69
C GLU A 124 -16.34 -1.08 -12.16
N LYS A 125 -16.42 -1.97 -11.17
CA LYS A 125 -17.68 -2.50 -10.63
C LYS A 125 -18.18 -1.72 -9.41
N TYR A 126 -17.31 -1.16 -8.59
CA TYR A 126 -17.64 -0.57 -7.31
C TYR A 126 -17.31 0.93 -7.28
N ASP A 127 -18.32 1.77 -6.97
CA ASP A 127 -18.12 3.21 -6.74
C ASP A 127 -17.31 3.49 -5.47
N ASN A 128 -17.44 2.62 -4.47
CA ASN A 128 -16.70 2.72 -3.20
C ASN A 128 -15.79 1.51 -2.99
N ILE A 129 -14.52 1.67 -3.32
CA ILE A 129 -13.50 0.62 -3.15
C ILE A 129 -13.16 0.30 -1.70
N ASN A 130 -13.54 1.17 -0.74
CA ASN A 130 -13.39 0.93 0.69
C ASN A 130 -14.56 0.14 1.30
N SER A 131 -15.58 -0.20 0.51
CA SER A 131 -16.72 -0.95 1.02
C SER A 131 -16.31 -2.38 1.40
N GLY A 132 -16.92 -2.91 2.47
CA GLY A 132 -16.66 -4.29 2.90
C GLY A 132 -16.98 -5.33 1.82
N GLN A 133 -17.95 -5.04 0.95
CA GLN A 133 -18.29 -5.91 -0.19
C GLN A 133 -17.17 -5.93 -1.23
N CYS A 134 -16.63 -4.75 -1.60
CA CYS A 134 -15.53 -4.62 -2.54
C CYS A 134 -14.29 -5.36 -2.05
N ILE A 135 -13.92 -5.12 -0.79
CA ILE A 135 -12.74 -5.74 -0.17
C ILE A 135 -12.92 -7.26 -0.10
N ARG A 136 -14.08 -7.75 0.32
CA ARG A 136 -14.38 -9.19 0.38
C ARG A 136 -14.27 -9.83 -1.00
N GLU A 137 -14.94 -9.27 -2.02
CA GLU A 137 -14.87 -9.80 -3.38
C GLU A 137 -13.44 -9.85 -3.93
N TYR A 138 -12.63 -8.81 -3.63
CA TYR A 138 -11.22 -8.80 -4.01
C TYR A 138 -10.46 -9.99 -3.43
N TYR A 139 -10.57 -10.21 -2.12
CA TYR A 139 -9.84 -11.29 -1.46
C TYR A 139 -10.39 -12.68 -1.83
N ASP A 140 -11.71 -12.84 -1.97
CA ASP A 140 -12.32 -14.10 -2.39
C ASP A 140 -11.78 -14.52 -3.78
N ARG A 141 -11.73 -13.58 -4.73
CA ARG A 141 -11.18 -13.84 -6.06
C ARG A 141 -9.66 -14.06 -6.01
N LEU A 142 -8.91 -13.27 -5.24
CA LEU A 142 -7.47 -13.40 -5.11
C LEU A 142 -7.09 -14.77 -4.55
N PHE A 143 -7.78 -15.22 -3.50
CA PHE A 143 -7.54 -16.53 -2.90
C PHE A 143 -7.96 -17.67 -3.82
N PHE A 144 -9.07 -17.54 -4.53
CA PHE A 144 -9.49 -18.53 -5.51
C PHE A 144 -8.48 -18.67 -6.65
N MET A 145 -7.96 -17.55 -7.18
CA MET A 145 -6.97 -17.55 -8.27
C MET A 145 -5.63 -18.15 -7.85
N LYS A 146 -5.24 -17.97 -6.60
CA LYS A 146 -3.94 -18.49 -6.10
C LYS A 146 -3.99 -19.95 -5.69
N GLU A 147 -5.14 -20.63 -5.83
CA GLU A 147 -5.30 -22.00 -5.35
C GLU A 147 -4.75 -22.16 -3.91
N TYR A 148 -5.01 -21.19 -3.04
CA TYR A 148 -4.77 -21.37 -1.61
C TYR A 148 -5.74 -22.42 -1.07
N ASP A 149 -5.71 -23.57 -1.69
CA ASP A 149 -6.36 -24.74 -1.19
C ASP A 149 -5.51 -25.36 -0.08
N ILE A 150 -5.55 -24.67 1.07
CA ILE A 150 -4.98 -25.18 2.32
C ILE A 150 -5.47 -26.61 2.57
N THR A 151 -6.66 -26.96 2.09
CA THR A 151 -7.29 -28.26 2.29
C THR A 151 -6.74 -29.33 1.34
N LYS A 152 -6.43 -29.01 0.08
CA LYS A 152 -5.94 -30.01 -0.86
C LYS A 152 -4.51 -30.46 -0.62
N ASN A 153 -3.60 -29.55 -0.29
CA ASN A 153 -2.18 -29.89 -0.18
C ASN A 153 -1.72 -30.23 1.25
N ALA A 154 -2.29 -29.60 2.27
CA ALA A 154 -1.81 -29.76 3.64
C ALA A 154 -2.65 -30.74 4.48
N MET A 155 -3.96 -30.78 4.34
CA MET A 155 -4.82 -31.56 5.24
C MET A 155 -5.29 -32.91 4.66
N SER A 156 -5.35 -33.09 3.34
CA SER A 156 -6.05 -34.25 2.77
C SER A 156 -5.29 -35.55 2.76
N SER A 157 -3.97 -35.54 2.93
CA SER A 157 -3.21 -36.78 2.77
C SER A 157 -2.39 -37.21 3.98
N ARG A 158 -2.24 -36.41 5.04
CA ARG A 158 -1.26 -36.71 6.09
C ARG A 158 -1.69 -36.49 7.54
N CYS A 159 -2.82 -35.84 7.79
CA CYS A 159 -3.29 -35.64 9.15
C CYS A 159 -4.50 -36.52 9.44
N THR A 160 -4.26 -37.73 9.95
CA THR A 160 -5.32 -38.63 10.41
C THR A 160 -5.64 -38.43 11.88
N ASP A 161 -4.86 -37.66 12.62
CA ASP A 161 -5.03 -37.46 14.05
C ASP A 161 -4.68 -36.00 14.43
N ILE A 162 -5.63 -35.33 15.14
CA ILE A 162 -5.49 -33.96 15.62
C ILE A 162 -4.32 -33.78 16.62
N HIS A 163 -3.87 -34.88 17.25
CA HIS A 163 -2.74 -34.89 18.18
C HIS A 163 -1.38 -34.98 17.50
N ASN A 164 -1.34 -35.28 16.20
CA ASN A 164 -0.10 -35.46 15.40
C ASN A 164 -0.03 -34.51 14.22
N ILE A 165 -0.35 -33.24 14.43
CA ILE A 165 -0.25 -32.20 13.38
C ILE A 165 1.23 -31.89 13.14
N PRO A 166 1.77 -32.13 11.94
CA PRO A 166 3.17 -31.85 11.61
C PRO A 166 3.39 -30.35 11.35
N PHE A 167 3.30 -29.55 12.41
CA PHE A 167 3.39 -28.09 12.33
C PHE A 167 4.62 -27.56 11.59
N LYS A 168 5.79 -28.25 11.75
CA LYS A 168 7.01 -27.84 11.08
C LYS A 168 6.88 -27.96 9.56
N GLN A 169 6.30 -29.08 9.09
CA GLN A 169 6.09 -29.31 7.66
C GLN A 169 5.07 -28.32 7.09
N TYR A 170 3.98 -28.02 7.84
CA TYR A 170 3.02 -27.01 7.43
C TYR A 170 3.64 -25.62 7.38
N ALA A 171 4.51 -25.26 8.31
CA ALA A 171 5.22 -23.98 8.29
C ALA A 171 6.18 -23.86 7.10
N GLU A 172 6.81 -24.96 6.69
CA GLU A 172 7.70 -25.02 5.52
C GLU A 172 6.91 -24.99 4.20
N GLU A 173 5.75 -25.63 4.13
CA GLU A 173 4.87 -25.65 2.94
C GLU A 173 4.01 -24.37 2.82
N PHE A 174 3.68 -23.74 3.96
CA PHE A 174 2.87 -22.50 4.04
C PHE A 174 3.78 -21.28 4.15
N LYS A 175 4.59 -21.05 3.12
CA LYS A 175 5.41 -19.85 3.02
C LYS A 175 4.57 -18.66 2.55
N LEU A 176 4.21 -17.77 3.48
CA LEU A 176 3.61 -16.46 3.18
C LEU A 176 4.67 -15.42 2.82
N ILE A 177 5.91 -15.63 3.25
CA ILE A 177 7.04 -14.72 3.03
C ILE A 177 8.19 -15.55 2.48
N ASP A 178 8.69 -15.18 1.31
CA ASP A 178 9.92 -15.76 0.77
C ASP A 178 11.10 -15.27 1.61
N ASP A 179 11.94 -16.21 2.05
CA ASP A 179 13.20 -15.88 2.69
C ASP A 179 14.12 -15.27 1.62
N TYR A 180 14.25 -13.96 1.65
CA TYR A 180 15.29 -13.29 0.87
C TYR A 180 16.63 -13.54 1.58
N THR A 181 17.38 -14.51 1.08
CA THR A 181 18.82 -14.67 1.36
C THR A 181 19.61 -13.61 0.61
#